data_975f7f6f16281456b336e932288b338f
#
_entry.id   975f7f6f16281456b336e932288b338f
#
_cell.length_a   1.000
_cell.length_b   1.000
_cell.length_c   1.000
_cell.angle_alpha   90.00
_cell.angle_beta   90.00
_cell.angle_gamma   90.00
#
_symmetry.space_group_name_H-M   'P 1'
#
loop_
_entity.id
_entity.type
_entity.pdbx_description
1 polymer ?
#
loop_
_entity_poly.entity_id
_entity_poly.type
_entity_poly.pdbx_seq_one_letter_code
_entity_poly.pdbx_strand_id
1 'polypeptide(L)'
;MRKILLFFLITMSLLACKNTQTGQKEKSVYDLPQIKDSGELVVLTLYSSTSYFIYRGQEMGYQYELSEQFARSLGLKLRVEVAKNIPELVHKLKKGEGDMIAYNLPVTKKMKDSLTYCGLEVITHQVVVQQNKSKSELLTDVTQLIGKDVYVKPGKYYDRLVNLDKELGGGIKIHKVESDSVSVEDLITQVAEGKIQYTVCDDDLAKLNATYYPNINIKLSVSFDQRASWAVRQECTQLAKAANEWYKNNITSPDYTASTKRYFELLKTTVHSPILSLKHGKISLYDKFFKKYSKEIDWDWRLLASLAYNESNFDPKAVSWAGAKGLMQLMPVTARAMGLSSGEEENPELSVKAAVKYIASINKSFSMIADKKERRNFILAAYNAGLGHIYDAMALADKYGKNKLVWYNNVEHFILLKSNEEYFTDPVCKNGYFRGRETFNFVRDINSRYQVYKKKIKH
;
A
#
# COMPACT_ATOMS: atom_id res chain seq x y z
N MET A 1 30.37 27.19 -80.72
CA MET A 1 30.91 27.03 -79.38
C MET A 1 29.85 27.01 -78.28
N ARG A 2 28.62 27.50 -78.47
CA ARG A 2 27.58 27.54 -77.46
C ARG A 2 26.80 26.22 -77.27
N LYS A 3 26.85 25.28 -78.20
CA LYS A 3 26.16 23.98 -78.13
C LYS A 3 27.01 22.86 -77.52
N ILE A 4 28.29 22.96 -77.42
CA ILE A 4 29.21 22.01 -76.81
C ILE A 4 29.29 22.25 -75.30
N LEU A 5 29.08 23.47 -74.82
CA LEU A 5 29.06 23.76 -73.38
C LEU A 5 27.81 23.26 -72.68
N LEU A 6 26.71 23.11 -73.41
CA LEU A 6 25.43 22.57 -72.82
C LEU A 6 25.45 21.06 -72.67
N PHE A 7 26.25 20.36 -73.47
CA PHE A 7 26.34 18.86 -73.36
C PHE A 7 27.27 18.44 -72.23
N PHE A 8 28.24 19.28 -71.85
CA PHE A 8 29.14 19.00 -70.71
C PHE A 8 28.50 19.32 -69.37
N LEU A 9 27.49 20.16 -69.26
CA LEU A 9 26.73 20.47 -68.07
C LEU A 9 25.69 19.42 -67.78
N ILE A 10 25.18 18.70 -68.80
CA ILE A 10 24.16 17.62 -68.61
C ILE A 10 24.85 16.31 -68.24
N THR A 11 26.09 16.05 -68.63
CA THR A 11 26.84 14.84 -68.23
C THR A 11 27.43 14.94 -66.84
N MET A 12 27.62 16.14 -66.28
CA MET A 12 28.08 16.30 -64.90
C MET A 12 26.93 16.16 -63.84
N SER A 13 25.68 16.35 -64.28
CA SER A 13 24.49 16.17 -63.40
C SER A 13 24.04 14.72 -63.26
N LEU A 14 24.56 13.77 -64.03
CA LEU A 14 24.22 12.34 -63.95
C LEU A 14 25.21 11.50 -63.14
N LEU A 15 26.28 12.09 -62.61
CA LEU A 15 27.26 11.43 -61.74
C LEU A 15 27.12 11.80 -60.25
N ALA A 16 26.17 12.68 -59.90
CA ALA A 16 25.90 13.09 -58.49
C ALA A 16 24.79 12.30 -57.81
N CYS A 17 24.21 11.28 -58.46
CA CYS A 17 23.16 10.43 -57.88
C CYS A 17 23.58 8.96 -57.72
N LYS A 18 24.68 8.71 -57.01
CA LYS A 18 24.95 7.39 -56.42
C LYS A 18 25.81 7.57 -55.18
N ASN A 19 25.18 7.94 -54.10
CA ASN A 19 25.46 7.51 -52.72
C ASN A 19 24.49 8.18 -51.76
N THR A 20 23.19 7.98 -51.96
CA THR A 20 22.28 7.97 -50.84
C THR A 20 22.21 6.53 -50.38
N GLN A 21 23.17 6.12 -49.56
CA GLN A 21 22.86 5.14 -48.54
C GLN A 21 21.69 5.74 -47.74
N THR A 22 20.50 5.30 -48.06
CA THR A 22 19.39 5.32 -47.11
C THR A 22 19.83 4.47 -45.92
N GLY A 23 20.64 5.08 -45.07
CA GLY A 23 20.70 4.63 -43.69
C GLY A 23 19.25 4.73 -43.19
N GLN A 24 18.56 3.61 -43.22
CA GLN A 24 17.47 3.43 -42.30
C GLN A 24 18.10 3.78 -40.94
N LYS A 25 17.77 4.97 -40.41
CA LYS A 25 17.94 5.24 -38.99
C LYS A 25 17.18 4.09 -38.33
N GLU A 26 17.91 3.06 -37.87
CA GLU A 26 17.37 2.12 -36.92
C GLU A 26 16.69 2.99 -35.88
N LYS A 27 15.36 2.82 -35.74
CA LYS A 27 14.62 3.49 -34.69
C LYS A 27 15.31 3.07 -33.41
N SER A 28 16.08 3.97 -32.80
CA SER A 28 16.78 3.69 -31.55
C SER A 28 15.71 3.22 -30.56
N VAL A 29 15.86 1.99 -30.09
CA VAL A 29 14.97 1.44 -29.08
C VAL A 29 15.05 2.35 -27.87
N TYR A 30 13.89 2.73 -27.32
CA TYR A 30 13.83 3.48 -26.07
C TYR A 30 14.12 2.52 -24.91
N ASP A 31 15.38 2.50 -24.45
CA ASP A 31 15.90 1.61 -23.41
C ASP A 31 16.69 2.44 -22.38
N LEU A 32 17.47 1.81 -21.53
CA LEU A 32 18.19 2.41 -20.40
C LEU A 32 18.97 3.72 -20.73
N PRO A 33 19.66 3.85 -21.88
CA PRO A 33 20.33 5.13 -22.20
C PRO A 33 19.36 6.31 -22.27
N GLN A 34 18.24 6.15 -23.01
CA GLN A 34 17.23 7.21 -23.19
C GLN A 34 16.49 7.50 -21.86
N ILE A 35 16.29 6.47 -21.02
CA ILE A 35 15.73 6.65 -19.68
C ILE A 35 16.69 7.46 -18.80
N LYS A 36 18.00 7.20 -18.89
CA LYS A 36 19.02 8.00 -18.18
C LYS A 36 19.05 9.45 -18.65
N ASP A 37 18.92 9.67 -19.95
CA ASP A 37 18.85 11.03 -20.51
C ASP A 37 17.61 11.79 -20.06
N SER A 38 16.47 11.10 -19.83
CA SER A 38 15.26 11.71 -19.29
C SER A 38 15.37 12.08 -17.80
N GLY A 39 16.30 11.45 -17.06
CA GLY A 39 16.48 11.64 -15.63
C GLY A 39 15.43 10.98 -14.74
N GLU A 40 14.48 10.22 -15.32
CA GLU A 40 13.36 9.62 -14.63
C GLU A 40 13.15 8.16 -15.05
N LEU A 41 12.85 7.28 -14.08
CA LEU A 41 12.39 5.91 -14.31
C LEU A 41 10.89 5.84 -14.03
N VAL A 42 10.11 5.53 -15.07
CA VAL A 42 8.65 5.40 -14.95
C VAL A 42 8.28 3.95 -14.69
N VAL A 43 7.79 3.68 -13.48
CA VAL A 43 7.42 2.34 -13.04
C VAL A 43 5.92 2.17 -13.05
N LEU A 44 5.46 1.12 -13.71
CA LEU A 44 4.06 0.69 -13.74
C LEU A 44 3.81 -0.33 -12.63
N THR A 45 2.74 -0.14 -11.85
CA THR A 45 2.36 -1.05 -10.77
C THR A 45 0.85 -1.10 -10.56
N LEU A 46 0.41 -1.91 -9.60
CA LEU A 46 -0.99 -1.94 -9.15
C LEU A 46 -1.09 -1.44 -7.71
N TYR A 47 -2.23 -0.84 -7.37
CA TYR A 47 -2.54 -0.58 -5.96
C TYR A 47 -2.74 -1.89 -5.19
N SER A 48 -1.98 -2.08 -4.13
CA SER A 48 -2.17 -3.14 -3.13
C SER A 48 -1.34 -2.88 -1.88
N SER A 49 -1.63 -3.58 -0.81
CA SER A 49 -0.87 -3.49 0.45
C SER A 49 0.58 -3.99 0.35
N THR A 50 0.92 -4.77 -0.69
CA THR A 50 2.30 -5.26 -0.93
C THR A 50 3.02 -4.50 -2.04
N SER A 51 2.30 -3.86 -2.98
CA SER A 51 2.92 -3.24 -4.16
C SER A 51 3.10 -1.73 -4.00
N TYR A 52 2.01 -0.99 -4.01
CA TYR A 52 2.01 0.46 -3.90
C TYR A 52 0.72 0.96 -3.26
N PHE A 53 0.84 1.86 -2.30
CA PHE A 53 -0.28 2.54 -1.64
C PHE A 53 0.18 3.84 -1.01
N ILE A 54 -0.77 4.72 -0.68
CA ILE A 54 -0.50 5.96 0.03
C ILE A 54 -0.87 5.75 1.51
N TYR A 55 0.05 6.04 2.43
CA TYR A 55 -0.18 5.95 3.86
C TYR A 55 0.21 7.27 4.55
N ARG A 56 -0.73 7.90 5.24
CA ARG A 56 -0.53 9.23 5.88
C ARG A 56 0.09 10.26 4.93
N GLY A 57 -0.32 10.24 3.66
CA GLY A 57 0.18 11.13 2.61
C GLY A 57 1.58 10.80 2.08
N GLN A 58 2.13 9.64 2.39
CA GLN A 58 3.41 9.16 1.86
C GLN A 58 3.21 7.93 0.99
N GLU A 59 3.96 7.85 -0.08
CA GLU A 59 4.02 6.68 -0.96
C GLU A 59 4.73 5.55 -0.25
N MET A 60 4.13 4.37 -0.25
CA MET A 60 4.63 3.16 0.42
C MET A 60 4.29 1.92 -0.41
N GLY A 61 4.89 0.80 -0.05
CA GLY A 61 4.69 -0.51 -0.66
C GLY A 61 6.02 -1.22 -0.86
N TYR A 62 6.04 -2.53 -0.72
CA TYR A 62 7.29 -3.30 -0.87
C TYR A 62 7.88 -3.15 -2.26
N GLN A 63 7.05 -3.30 -3.31
CA GLN A 63 7.51 -3.13 -4.69
C GLN A 63 7.92 -1.69 -4.99
N TYR A 64 7.22 -0.72 -4.41
CA TYR A 64 7.58 0.70 -4.50
C TYR A 64 8.96 0.98 -3.91
N GLU A 65 9.22 0.53 -2.67
CA GLU A 65 10.52 0.76 -2.02
C GLU A 65 11.68 0.12 -2.78
N LEU A 66 11.48 -1.09 -3.31
CA LEU A 66 12.49 -1.74 -4.14
C LEU A 66 12.73 -1.00 -5.45
N SER A 67 11.67 -0.49 -6.08
CA SER A 67 11.77 0.33 -7.31
C SER A 67 12.51 1.64 -7.05
N GLU A 68 12.26 2.26 -5.89
CA GLU A 68 12.95 3.49 -5.47
C GLU A 68 14.44 3.24 -5.26
N GLN A 69 14.80 2.14 -4.59
CA GLN A 69 16.20 1.73 -4.43
C GLN A 69 16.87 1.48 -5.79
N PHE A 70 16.18 0.82 -6.71
CA PHE A 70 16.68 0.57 -8.06
C PHE A 70 16.87 1.87 -8.85
N ALA A 71 15.87 2.75 -8.90
CA ALA A 71 15.96 4.06 -9.58
C ALA A 71 17.12 4.90 -9.01
N ARG A 72 17.25 4.94 -7.68
CA ARG A 72 18.35 5.63 -6.99
C ARG A 72 19.72 5.07 -7.38
N SER A 73 19.85 3.76 -7.52
CA SER A 73 21.10 3.12 -7.96
C SER A 73 21.53 3.51 -9.38
N LEU A 74 20.57 3.90 -10.22
CA LEU A 74 20.79 4.40 -11.57
C LEU A 74 21.00 5.92 -11.64
N GLY A 75 20.83 6.63 -10.51
CA GLY A 75 20.86 8.10 -10.43
C GLY A 75 19.58 8.76 -10.99
N LEU A 76 18.45 8.02 -11.03
CA LEU A 76 17.18 8.46 -11.59
C LEU A 76 16.17 8.81 -10.51
N LYS A 77 15.22 9.68 -10.83
CA LYS A 77 14.01 9.88 -10.05
C LYS A 77 13.02 8.77 -10.37
N LEU A 78 12.32 8.28 -9.38
CA LEU A 78 11.21 7.35 -9.58
C LEU A 78 9.92 8.13 -9.86
N ARG A 79 9.17 7.70 -10.88
CA ARG A 79 7.78 8.09 -11.10
C ARG A 79 6.91 6.83 -11.18
N VAL A 80 5.84 6.81 -10.42
CA VAL A 80 4.91 5.67 -10.37
C VAL A 80 3.66 5.98 -11.15
N GLU A 81 3.29 5.07 -12.04
CA GLU A 81 2.02 5.05 -12.77
C GLU A 81 1.25 3.80 -12.39
N VAL A 82 0.02 3.97 -11.97
CA VAL A 82 -0.81 2.86 -11.50
C VAL A 82 -1.78 2.42 -12.57
N ALA A 83 -1.87 1.11 -12.79
CA ALA A 83 -2.89 0.48 -13.62
C ALA A 83 -3.99 -0.14 -12.75
N LYS A 84 -5.17 -0.40 -13.33
CA LYS A 84 -6.31 -1.00 -12.62
C LYS A 84 -6.13 -2.50 -12.41
N ASN A 85 -5.53 -3.17 -13.39
CA ASN A 85 -5.36 -4.63 -13.40
C ASN A 85 -4.17 -5.05 -14.27
N ILE A 86 -3.81 -6.33 -14.21
CA ILE A 86 -2.66 -6.88 -14.97
C ILE A 86 -2.79 -6.68 -16.48
N PRO A 87 -3.95 -6.89 -17.15
CA PRO A 87 -4.08 -6.59 -18.58
C PRO A 87 -3.77 -5.14 -18.94
N GLU A 88 -4.25 -4.17 -18.18
CA GLU A 88 -3.95 -2.75 -18.39
C GLU A 88 -2.48 -2.44 -18.11
N LEU A 89 -1.90 -3.03 -17.06
CA LEU A 89 -0.49 -2.90 -16.71
C LEU A 89 0.42 -3.29 -17.89
N VAL A 90 0.17 -4.46 -18.49
CA VAL A 90 0.90 -4.95 -19.65
C VAL A 90 0.64 -4.08 -20.89
N HIS A 91 -0.59 -3.61 -21.08
CA HIS A 91 -0.93 -2.73 -22.19
C HIS A 91 -0.20 -1.39 -22.12
N LYS A 92 -0.17 -0.74 -20.95
CA LYS A 92 0.57 0.51 -20.70
C LYS A 92 2.06 0.34 -20.99
N LEU A 93 2.68 -0.75 -20.52
CA LEU A 93 4.09 -1.03 -20.79
C LEU A 93 4.37 -1.14 -22.29
N LYS A 94 3.55 -1.88 -23.04
CA LYS A 94 3.69 -2.04 -24.49
C LYS A 94 3.49 -0.75 -25.26
N LYS A 95 2.67 0.17 -24.75
CA LYS A 95 2.49 1.51 -25.33
C LYS A 95 3.62 2.49 -24.99
N GLY A 96 4.55 2.11 -24.11
CA GLY A 96 5.60 3.02 -23.65
C GLY A 96 5.12 4.08 -22.65
N GLU A 97 3.97 3.86 -21.98
CA GLU A 97 3.47 4.73 -20.92
C GLU A 97 4.25 4.55 -19.60
N GLY A 98 5.17 3.59 -19.59
CA GLY A 98 6.16 3.35 -18.54
C GLY A 98 7.32 2.52 -19.06
N ASP A 99 8.39 2.44 -18.27
CA ASP A 99 9.64 1.79 -18.64
C ASP A 99 9.68 0.34 -18.18
N MET A 100 9.13 0.07 -17.00
CA MET A 100 9.09 -1.27 -16.41
C MET A 100 7.86 -1.49 -15.53
N ILE A 101 7.50 -2.75 -15.36
CA ILE A 101 6.50 -3.20 -14.38
C ILE A 101 7.25 -3.62 -13.12
N ALA A 102 6.99 -2.93 -12.00
CA ALA A 102 7.40 -3.35 -10.65
C ALA A 102 6.20 -3.90 -9.89
N TYR A 103 5.89 -5.13 -10.18
CA TYR A 103 4.82 -5.93 -9.60
C TYR A 103 5.19 -7.40 -9.67
N ASN A 104 4.65 -8.24 -8.79
CA ASN A 104 4.79 -9.70 -8.87
C ASN A 104 3.98 -10.24 -10.07
N LEU A 105 4.46 -9.92 -11.29
CA LEU A 105 3.81 -10.31 -12.53
C LEU A 105 3.99 -11.81 -12.77
N PRO A 106 2.92 -12.62 -12.88
CA PRO A 106 3.03 -14.06 -13.12
C PRO A 106 3.82 -14.37 -14.39
N VAL A 107 4.79 -15.29 -14.30
CA VAL A 107 5.60 -15.72 -15.44
C VAL A 107 4.84 -16.78 -16.23
N THR A 108 4.17 -16.35 -17.30
CA THR A 108 3.39 -17.25 -18.19
C THR A 108 4.03 -17.34 -19.57
N LYS A 109 3.79 -18.45 -20.29
CA LYS A 109 4.27 -18.61 -21.68
C LYS A 109 3.80 -17.45 -22.57
N LYS A 110 2.53 -17.12 -22.52
CA LYS A 110 1.92 -16.04 -23.31
C LYS A 110 2.57 -14.67 -23.08
N MET A 111 2.97 -14.36 -21.83
CA MET A 111 3.62 -13.09 -21.52
C MET A 111 5.09 -13.08 -21.94
N LYS A 112 5.80 -14.22 -21.85
CA LYS A 112 7.21 -14.35 -22.32
C LYS A 112 7.37 -14.04 -23.80
N ASP A 113 6.35 -14.25 -24.60
CA ASP A 113 6.38 -13.96 -26.03
C ASP A 113 6.39 -12.46 -26.33
N SER A 114 6.15 -11.60 -25.34
CA SER A 114 6.00 -10.15 -25.54
C SER A 114 6.67 -9.29 -24.47
N LEU A 115 7.23 -9.89 -23.42
CA LEU A 115 7.88 -9.19 -22.31
C LEU A 115 9.18 -9.89 -21.95
N THR A 116 10.15 -9.11 -21.48
CA THR A 116 11.36 -9.62 -20.84
C THR A 116 11.21 -9.48 -19.33
N TYR A 117 11.25 -10.62 -18.62
CA TYR A 117 11.22 -10.64 -17.16
C TYR A 117 12.61 -10.33 -16.60
N CYS A 118 12.65 -9.56 -15.51
CA CYS A 118 13.91 -9.07 -14.93
C CYS A 118 13.78 -8.71 -13.44
N GLY A 119 14.92 -8.42 -12.83
CA GLY A 119 15.00 -7.92 -11.45
C GLY A 119 14.51 -8.92 -10.42
N LEU A 120 13.59 -8.48 -9.59
CA LEU A 120 13.01 -9.31 -8.54
C LEU A 120 12.27 -10.51 -9.12
N GLU A 121 12.76 -11.72 -8.84
CA GLU A 121 12.05 -12.96 -9.11
C GLU A 121 11.66 -13.60 -7.78
N VAL A 122 10.39 -13.91 -7.62
CA VAL A 122 9.85 -14.59 -6.45
C VAL A 122 9.09 -15.85 -6.85
N ILE A 123 9.10 -16.82 -5.95
CA ILE A 123 8.20 -17.97 -6.00
C ILE A 123 7.02 -17.63 -5.11
N THR A 124 5.81 -17.66 -5.66
CA THR A 124 4.56 -17.40 -4.96
C THR A 124 3.62 -18.59 -5.12
N HIS A 125 2.74 -18.78 -4.15
CA HIS A 125 1.72 -19.81 -4.18
C HIS A 125 0.52 -19.33 -3.35
N GLN A 126 -0.60 -20.03 -3.46
CA GLN A 126 -1.78 -19.74 -2.67
C GLN A 126 -1.78 -20.59 -1.40
N VAL A 127 -2.13 -19.98 -0.29
CA VAL A 127 -2.12 -20.61 1.04
C VAL A 127 -3.49 -20.54 1.69
N VAL A 128 -3.78 -21.55 2.54
CA VAL A 128 -4.89 -21.48 3.48
C VAL A 128 -4.50 -20.55 4.62
N VAL A 129 -5.35 -19.59 4.92
CA VAL A 129 -5.28 -18.81 6.15
C VAL A 129 -6.22 -19.41 7.16
N GLN A 130 -5.72 -19.78 8.33
CA GLN A 130 -6.44 -20.37 9.44
C GLN A 130 -5.96 -19.78 10.78
N GLN A 131 -6.73 -19.92 11.85
CA GLN A 131 -6.24 -19.51 13.17
C GLN A 131 -5.10 -20.42 13.64
N ASN A 132 -4.14 -19.84 14.36
CA ASN A 132 -3.05 -20.59 14.98
C ASN A 132 -3.58 -21.30 16.25
N LYS A 133 -4.05 -22.54 16.07
CA LYS A 133 -4.62 -23.40 17.09
C LYS A 133 -3.62 -24.48 17.54
N SER A 134 -4.05 -25.38 18.42
CA SER A 134 -3.24 -26.54 18.77
C SER A 134 -2.88 -27.38 17.53
N LYS A 135 -1.76 -28.10 17.56
CA LYS A 135 -1.30 -28.91 16.41
C LYS A 135 -2.34 -29.90 15.88
N SER A 136 -3.23 -30.39 16.76
CA SER A 136 -4.29 -31.32 16.39
C SER A 136 -5.47 -30.70 15.65
N GLU A 137 -5.60 -29.37 15.68
CA GLU A 137 -6.68 -28.62 15.04
C GLU A 137 -6.25 -27.87 13.79
N LEU A 138 -4.92 -27.78 13.55
CA LEU A 138 -4.37 -27.14 12.35
C LEU A 138 -4.48 -28.07 11.15
N LEU A 139 -4.94 -27.54 10.02
CA LEU A 139 -4.81 -28.21 8.74
C LEU A 139 -3.35 -28.14 8.31
N THR A 140 -2.78 -29.30 8.03
CA THR A 140 -1.39 -29.46 7.58
C THR A 140 -1.29 -30.14 6.23
N ASP A 141 -2.41 -30.69 5.73
CA ASP A 141 -2.53 -31.32 4.44
C ASP A 141 -3.84 -30.90 3.74
N VAL A 142 -3.81 -30.79 2.41
CA VAL A 142 -4.95 -30.33 1.61
C VAL A 142 -6.16 -31.27 1.69
N THR A 143 -5.95 -32.57 1.93
CA THR A 143 -7.04 -33.55 2.10
C THR A 143 -7.92 -33.25 3.32
N GLN A 144 -7.37 -32.57 4.31
CA GLN A 144 -8.12 -32.17 5.51
C GLN A 144 -9.12 -31.02 5.25
N LEU A 145 -9.09 -30.41 4.05
CA LEU A 145 -10.10 -29.43 3.63
C LEU A 145 -11.45 -30.08 3.29
N ILE A 146 -11.49 -31.39 3.05
CA ILE A 146 -12.74 -32.13 2.79
C ILE A 146 -13.68 -31.95 4.00
N GLY A 147 -14.90 -31.51 3.73
CA GLY A 147 -15.91 -31.20 4.76
C GLY A 147 -15.77 -29.85 5.44
N LYS A 148 -14.73 -29.05 5.13
CA LYS A 148 -14.52 -27.73 5.73
C LYS A 148 -15.16 -26.61 4.91
N ASP A 149 -15.63 -25.58 5.63
CA ASP A 149 -16.19 -24.36 5.04
C ASP A 149 -15.06 -23.37 4.74
N VAL A 150 -14.80 -23.12 3.45
CA VAL A 150 -13.73 -22.21 2.99
C VAL A 150 -14.35 -21.03 2.25
N TYR A 151 -14.09 -19.82 2.72
CA TYR A 151 -14.67 -18.57 2.20
C TYR A 151 -13.63 -17.87 1.32
N VAL A 152 -13.99 -17.58 0.05
CA VAL A 152 -13.06 -16.96 -0.90
C VAL A 152 -13.74 -15.93 -1.81
N LYS A 153 -12.97 -14.98 -2.30
CA LYS A 153 -13.40 -14.05 -3.34
C LYS A 153 -13.50 -14.75 -4.70
N PRO A 154 -14.39 -14.28 -5.60
CA PRO A 154 -14.42 -14.70 -7.01
C PRO A 154 -13.03 -14.55 -7.67
N GLY A 155 -12.80 -15.36 -8.72
CA GLY A 155 -11.57 -15.35 -9.52
C GLY A 155 -10.57 -16.41 -9.07
N LYS A 156 -9.27 -16.13 -9.15
CA LYS A 156 -8.18 -17.11 -9.07
C LYS A 156 -8.20 -18.01 -7.81
N TYR A 157 -8.65 -17.51 -6.66
CA TYR A 157 -8.72 -18.30 -5.43
C TYR A 157 -9.87 -19.28 -5.46
N TYR A 158 -11.05 -18.82 -5.91
CA TYR A 158 -12.22 -19.68 -6.11
C TYR A 158 -11.94 -20.76 -7.16
N ASP A 159 -11.39 -20.37 -8.31
CA ASP A 159 -11.07 -21.30 -9.39
C ASP A 159 -10.06 -22.38 -8.94
N ARG A 160 -9.05 -21.98 -8.15
CA ARG A 160 -8.09 -22.93 -7.59
C ARG A 160 -8.74 -23.92 -6.63
N LEU A 161 -9.60 -23.45 -5.72
CA LEU A 161 -10.29 -24.34 -4.78
C LEU A 161 -11.24 -25.31 -5.49
N VAL A 162 -11.97 -24.85 -6.52
CA VAL A 162 -12.83 -25.73 -7.34
C VAL A 162 -12.00 -26.82 -8.03
N ASN A 163 -10.80 -26.46 -8.55
CA ASN A 163 -9.92 -27.46 -9.15
C ASN A 163 -9.35 -28.42 -8.10
N LEU A 164 -8.92 -27.91 -6.94
CA LEU A 164 -8.45 -28.73 -5.83
C LEU A 164 -9.54 -29.69 -5.33
N ASP A 165 -10.77 -29.22 -5.21
CA ASP A 165 -11.91 -30.06 -4.80
C ASP A 165 -12.11 -31.24 -5.76
N LYS A 166 -12.03 -30.99 -7.09
CA LYS A 166 -12.08 -32.05 -8.09
C LYS A 166 -10.89 -33.01 -7.99
N GLU A 167 -9.67 -32.48 -7.77
CA GLU A 167 -8.45 -33.28 -7.58
C GLU A 167 -8.58 -34.23 -6.37
N LEU A 168 -9.27 -33.80 -5.31
CA LEU A 168 -9.50 -34.56 -4.08
C LEU A 168 -10.73 -35.50 -4.14
N GLY A 169 -11.49 -35.48 -5.20
CA GLY A 169 -12.72 -36.27 -5.34
C GLY A 169 -13.97 -35.59 -4.77
N GLY A 170 -13.88 -34.32 -4.44
CA GLY A 170 -14.99 -33.49 -3.92
C GLY A 170 -15.07 -33.43 -2.40
N GLY A 171 -15.94 -32.57 -1.92
CA GLY A 171 -16.29 -32.47 -0.49
C GLY A 171 -15.80 -31.21 0.24
N ILE A 172 -15.05 -30.30 -0.41
CA ILE A 172 -14.75 -28.99 0.16
C ILE A 172 -16.00 -28.10 0.03
N LYS A 173 -16.41 -27.49 1.14
CA LYS A 173 -17.56 -26.56 1.15
C LYS A 173 -17.07 -25.16 0.78
N ILE A 174 -17.06 -24.84 -0.51
CA ILE A 174 -16.52 -23.58 -1.03
C ILE A 174 -17.61 -22.51 -1.02
N HIS A 175 -17.42 -21.46 -0.22
CA HIS A 175 -18.31 -20.31 -0.13
C HIS A 175 -17.73 -19.14 -0.92
N LYS A 176 -18.34 -18.84 -2.05
CA LYS A 176 -17.97 -17.70 -2.90
C LYS A 176 -18.55 -16.42 -2.32
N VAL A 177 -17.69 -15.51 -1.86
CA VAL A 177 -18.10 -14.23 -1.27
C VAL A 177 -18.16 -13.17 -2.36
N GLU A 178 -19.34 -12.93 -2.91
CA GLU A 178 -19.57 -12.00 -4.03
C GLU A 178 -19.75 -10.55 -3.58
N SER A 179 -19.89 -10.30 -2.27
CA SER A 179 -20.07 -8.93 -1.75
C SER A 179 -18.88 -8.03 -2.07
N ASP A 180 -19.11 -6.94 -2.77
CA ASP A 180 -18.08 -5.96 -3.13
C ASP A 180 -17.52 -5.21 -1.91
N SER A 181 -18.27 -5.22 -0.79
CA SER A 181 -17.85 -4.63 0.49
C SER A 181 -16.88 -5.51 1.29
N VAL A 182 -16.47 -6.67 0.79
CA VAL A 182 -15.56 -7.61 1.48
C VAL A 182 -14.35 -7.88 0.59
N SER A 183 -13.19 -7.42 1.00
CA SER A 183 -11.91 -7.71 0.34
C SER A 183 -11.32 -9.05 0.79
N VAL A 184 -10.26 -9.52 0.13
CA VAL A 184 -9.47 -10.69 0.58
C VAL A 184 -8.89 -10.45 1.97
N GLU A 185 -8.42 -9.24 2.24
CA GLU A 185 -7.88 -8.85 3.56
C GLU A 185 -8.96 -8.85 4.65
N ASP A 186 -10.21 -8.52 4.30
CA ASP A 186 -11.32 -8.64 5.23
C ASP A 186 -11.62 -10.10 5.59
N LEU A 187 -11.51 -11.03 4.64
CA LEU A 187 -11.64 -12.46 4.93
C LEU A 187 -10.52 -12.95 5.84
N ILE A 188 -9.27 -12.51 5.63
CA ILE A 188 -8.15 -12.82 6.53
C ILE A 188 -8.44 -12.27 7.94
N THR A 189 -8.95 -11.04 8.04
CA THR A 189 -9.36 -10.43 9.31
C THR A 189 -10.45 -11.24 10.00
N GLN A 190 -11.46 -11.70 9.26
CA GLN A 190 -12.54 -12.54 9.81
C GLN A 190 -12.01 -13.89 10.30
N VAL A 191 -11.01 -14.48 9.64
CA VAL A 191 -10.31 -15.68 10.17
C VAL A 191 -9.60 -15.35 11.48
N ALA A 192 -8.83 -14.26 11.52
CA ALA A 192 -8.12 -13.84 12.73
C ALA A 192 -9.07 -13.58 13.92
N GLU A 193 -10.25 -13.02 13.66
CA GLU A 193 -11.31 -12.78 14.64
C GLU A 193 -12.14 -14.04 14.99
N GLY A 194 -11.94 -15.15 14.28
CA GLY A 194 -12.67 -16.42 14.50
C GLY A 194 -14.10 -16.41 13.94
N LYS A 195 -14.47 -15.47 13.10
CA LYS A 195 -15.79 -15.36 12.46
C LYS A 195 -16.00 -16.39 11.36
N ILE A 196 -14.93 -16.69 10.62
CA ILE A 196 -14.86 -17.79 9.65
C ILE A 196 -13.63 -18.65 9.96
N GLN A 197 -13.65 -19.91 9.51
CA GLN A 197 -12.56 -20.83 9.85
C GLN A 197 -11.39 -20.73 8.88
N TYR A 198 -11.66 -20.64 7.57
CA TYR A 198 -10.66 -20.71 6.53
C TYR A 198 -10.94 -19.73 5.38
N THR A 199 -9.87 -19.13 4.88
CA THR A 199 -9.85 -18.44 3.58
C THR A 199 -8.58 -18.81 2.81
N VAL A 200 -8.50 -18.41 1.53
CA VAL A 200 -7.34 -18.63 0.66
C VAL A 200 -6.91 -17.33 0.03
N CYS A 201 -5.62 -17.07 0.03
CA CYS A 201 -5.01 -15.93 -0.65
C CYS A 201 -3.57 -16.23 -1.08
N ASP A 202 -2.93 -15.30 -1.79
CA ASP A 202 -1.51 -15.39 -2.11
C ASP A 202 -0.65 -15.31 -0.84
N ASP A 203 0.48 -16.00 -0.85
CA ASP A 203 1.37 -16.14 0.30
C ASP A 203 2.00 -14.82 0.75
N ASP A 204 2.30 -13.91 -0.17
CA ASP A 204 2.83 -12.57 0.15
C ASP A 204 1.79 -11.72 0.91
N LEU A 205 0.53 -11.75 0.47
CA LEU A 205 -0.58 -11.11 1.16
C LEU A 205 -0.83 -11.74 2.53
N ALA A 206 -0.76 -13.06 2.61
CA ALA A 206 -0.88 -13.79 3.87
C ALA A 206 0.25 -13.44 4.85
N LYS A 207 1.51 -13.40 4.38
CA LYS A 207 2.69 -12.98 5.18
C LYS A 207 2.55 -11.58 5.71
N LEU A 208 2.15 -10.62 4.86
CA LEU A 208 1.88 -9.25 5.30
C LEU A 208 0.81 -9.23 6.41
N ASN A 209 -0.30 -9.92 6.21
CA ASN A 209 -1.39 -9.94 7.19
C ASN A 209 -1.00 -10.66 8.50
N ALA A 210 -0.11 -11.65 8.47
CA ALA A 210 0.43 -12.29 9.66
C ALA A 210 1.20 -11.30 10.56
N THR A 211 1.72 -10.21 10.02
CA THR A 211 2.34 -9.15 10.82
C THR A 211 1.32 -8.31 11.60
N TYR A 212 0.07 -8.26 11.15
CA TYR A 212 -1.06 -7.62 11.86
C TYR A 212 -1.79 -8.58 12.79
N TYR A 213 -1.85 -9.87 12.41
CA TYR A 213 -2.59 -10.92 13.10
C TYR A 213 -1.68 -12.09 13.45
N PRO A 214 -0.90 -12.03 14.56
CA PRO A 214 0.03 -13.10 14.93
C PRO A 214 -0.65 -14.41 15.29
N ASN A 215 -1.98 -14.39 15.42
CA ASN A 215 -2.81 -15.55 15.71
C ASN A 215 -3.28 -16.32 14.47
N ILE A 216 -2.79 -16.00 13.27
CA ILE A 216 -3.06 -16.78 12.05
C ILE A 216 -1.89 -17.69 11.66
N ASN A 217 -2.22 -18.79 11.00
CA ASN A 217 -1.29 -19.73 10.40
C ASN A 217 -1.50 -19.77 8.89
N ILE A 218 -0.42 -19.72 8.14
CA ILE A 218 -0.40 -19.58 6.66
C ILE A 218 0.52 -20.63 6.00
N LYS A 219 0.77 -21.75 6.67
CA LYS A 219 1.77 -22.73 6.21
C LYS A 219 1.25 -23.72 5.17
N LEU A 220 -0.08 -23.92 5.09
CA LEU A 220 -0.67 -24.89 4.16
C LEU A 220 -0.84 -24.28 2.77
N SER A 221 -0.06 -24.75 1.81
CA SER A 221 -0.20 -24.38 0.40
C SER A 221 -1.33 -25.17 -0.26
N VAL A 222 -2.12 -24.51 -1.13
CA VAL A 222 -3.18 -25.13 -1.94
C VAL A 222 -2.91 -25.02 -3.44
N SER A 223 -1.82 -24.40 -3.84
CA SER A 223 -1.41 -24.31 -5.25
C SER A 223 0.04 -24.72 -5.43
N PHE A 224 0.39 -25.04 -6.67
CA PHE A 224 1.79 -25.19 -7.06
C PHE A 224 2.50 -23.86 -7.00
N ASP A 225 3.83 -23.92 -6.85
CA ASP A 225 4.71 -22.77 -6.94
C ASP A 225 4.61 -22.10 -8.31
N GLN A 226 4.41 -20.79 -8.29
CA GLN A 226 4.37 -19.95 -9.49
C GLN A 226 5.50 -18.94 -9.42
N ARG A 227 6.19 -18.75 -10.52
CA ARG A 227 7.22 -17.70 -10.63
C ARG A 227 6.52 -16.39 -10.97
N ALA A 228 6.92 -15.35 -10.29
CA ALA A 228 6.53 -13.98 -10.59
C ALA A 228 7.78 -13.09 -10.60
N SER A 229 7.77 -12.04 -11.41
CA SER A 229 8.93 -11.17 -11.56
C SER A 229 8.52 -9.81 -12.09
N TRP A 230 9.40 -8.82 -11.98
CA TRP A 230 9.31 -7.59 -12.74
C TRP A 230 9.44 -7.86 -14.24
N ALA A 231 9.03 -6.90 -15.07
CA ALA A 231 9.12 -7.05 -16.51
C ALA A 231 9.34 -5.71 -17.21
N VAL A 232 10.00 -5.78 -18.37
CA VAL A 232 10.19 -4.68 -19.31
C VAL A 232 9.69 -5.07 -20.70
N ARG A 233 9.60 -4.13 -21.64
CA ARG A 233 9.37 -4.45 -23.06
C ARG A 233 10.44 -5.40 -23.56
N GLN A 234 10.11 -6.24 -24.52
CA GLN A 234 10.99 -7.31 -24.99
C GLN A 234 12.31 -6.76 -25.56
N GLU A 235 12.28 -5.60 -26.16
CA GLU A 235 13.43 -4.90 -26.75
C GLU A 235 14.31 -4.16 -25.72
N CYS A 236 13.82 -3.92 -24.48
CA CYS A 236 14.53 -3.17 -23.43
C CYS A 236 15.53 -4.05 -22.67
N THR A 237 16.53 -4.57 -23.40
CA THR A 237 17.48 -5.55 -22.86
C THR A 237 18.49 -4.96 -21.88
N GLN A 238 18.86 -3.68 -22.04
CA GLN A 238 19.81 -3.01 -21.15
C GLN A 238 19.17 -2.69 -19.79
N LEU A 239 17.89 -2.22 -19.77
CA LEU A 239 17.16 -2.01 -18.54
C LEU A 239 16.94 -3.34 -17.80
N ALA A 240 16.57 -4.42 -18.54
CA ALA A 240 16.43 -5.75 -17.96
C ALA A 240 17.73 -6.24 -17.31
N LYS A 241 18.85 -6.07 -18.00
CA LYS A 241 20.18 -6.45 -17.48
C LYS A 241 20.52 -5.65 -16.22
N ALA A 242 20.32 -4.33 -16.24
CA ALA A 242 20.56 -3.47 -15.09
C ALA A 242 19.72 -3.87 -13.87
N ALA A 243 18.43 -4.20 -14.07
CA ALA A 243 17.55 -4.66 -13.00
C ALA A 243 18.01 -6.00 -12.41
N ASN A 244 18.44 -6.95 -13.26
CA ASN A 244 18.97 -8.24 -12.81
C ASN A 244 20.27 -8.08 -12.01
N GLU A 245 21.21 -7.25 -12.48
CA GLU A 245 22.46 -6.97 -11.78
C GLU A 245 22.21 -6.27 -10.45
N TRP A 246 21.31 -5.26 -10.44
CA TRP A 246 20.93 -4.60 -9.21
C TRP A 246 20.35 -5.58 -8.19
N TYR A 247 19.39 -6.42 -8.58
CA TYR A 247 18.76 -7.39 -7.69
C TYR A 247 19.80 -8.34 -7.09
N LYS A 248 20.65 -8.93 -7.95
CA LYS A 248 21.70 -9.86 -7.51
C LYS A 248 22.64 -9.23 -6.48
N ASN A 249 23.01 -7.96 -6.67
CA ASN A 249 23.96 -7.27 -5.81
C ASN A 249 23.33 -6.70 -4.54
N ASN A 250 22.01 -6.50 -4.51
CA ASN A 250 21.34 -5.79 -3.41
C ASN A 250 20.43 -6.67 -2.54
N ILE A 251 20.14 -7.91 -2.92
CA ILE A 251 19.23 -8.80 -2.16
C ILE A 251 19.65 -9.00 -0.69
N THR A 252 20.94 -8.86 -0.38
CA THR A 252 21.50 -8.96 0.97
C THR A 252 21.86 -7.60 1.56
N SER A 253 21.59 -6.49 0.85
CA SER A 253 21.92 -5.17 1.33
C SER A 253 21.07 -4.78 2.56
N PRO A 254 21.57 -3.86 3.41
CA PRO A 254 20.80 -3.36 4.56
C PRO A 254 19.45 -2.75 4.16
N ASP A 255 19.40 -1.97 3.07
CA ASP A 255 18.19 -1.32 2.60
C ASP A 255 17.14 -2.33 2.11
N TYR A 256 17.56 -3.33 1.31
CA TYR A 256 16.68 -4.41 0.86
C TYR A 256 16.13 -5.21 2.05
N THR A 257 17.03 -5.59 2.98
CA THR A 257 16.66 -6.34 4.19
C THR A 257 15.71 -5.52 5.08
N ALA A 258 15.94 -4.21 5.24
CA ALA A 258 15.07 -3.33 6.01
C ALA A 258 13.66 -3.25 5.40
N SER A 259 13.54 -3.13 4.06
CA SER A 259 12.25 -3.15 3.37
C SER A 259 11.55 -4.50 3.57
N THR A 260 12.24 -5.62 3.38
CA THR A 260 11.65 -6.96 3.59
C THR A 260 11.14 -7.14 5.02
N LYS A 261 11.93 -6.77 6.03
CA LYS A 261 11.52 -6.82 7.43
C LYS A 261 10.31 -5.93 7.70
N ARG A 262 10.31 -4.71 7.18
CA ARG A 262 9.23 -3.74 7.35
C ARG A 262 7.87 -4.32 6.93
N TYR A 263 7.79 -5.00 5.80
CA TYR A 263 6.52 -5.49 5.26
C TYR A 263 6.15 -6.89 5.77
N PHE A 264 7.10 -7.78 5.98
CA PHE A 264 6.81 -9.21 6.16
C PHE A 264 7.25 -9.81 7.50
N GLU A 265 8.04 -9.10 8.31
CA GLU A 265 8.57 -9.67 9.56
C GLU A 265 8.20 -8.86 10.81
N LEU A 266 8.19 -7.50 10.72
CA LEU A 266 7.90 -6.67 11.87
C LEU A 266 6.42 -6.75 12.24
N LEU A 267 6.14 -7.21 13.47
CA LEU A 267 4.79 -7.20 14.01
C LEU A 267 4.27 -5.76 14.11
N LYS A 268 3.06 -5.55 13.59
CA LYS A 268 2.38 -4.26 13.59
C LYS A 268 1.43 -4.10 14.79
N THR A 269 1.47 -5.06 15.72
CA THR A 269 0.72 -5.02 16.97
C THR A 269 1.50 -4.24 18.03
N THR A 270 0.84 -3.30 18.68
CA THR A 270 1.42 -2.49 19.75
C THR A 270 1.35 -3.23 21.09
N VAL A 271 2.46 -3.29 21.81
CA VAL A 271 2.48 -3.79 23.20
C VAL A 271 1.85 -2.72 24.09
N HIS A 272 0.81 -3.07 24.84
CA HIS A 272 0.10 -2.13 25.68
C HIS A 272 0.89 -1.80 26.95
N SER A 273 1.29 -0.55 27.11
CA SER A 273 1.78 -0.03 28.40
C SER A 273 0.61 0.19 29.37
N PRO A 274 0.81 -0.08 30.67
CA PRO A 274 -0.25 0.10 31.65
C PRO A 274 -0.62 1.58 31.78
N ILE A 275 -1.94 1.85 31.73
CA ILE A 275 -2.49 3.17 32.09
C ILE A 275 -2.25 3.40 33.58
N LEU A 276 -1.85 4.61 33.96
CA LEU A 276 -1.74 5.01 35.36
C LEU A 276 -3.11 4.98 36.05
N SER A 277 -3.14 5.15 37.34
CA SER A 277 -4.38 4.96 38.13
C SER A 277 -5.45 6.00 37.80
N LEU A 278 -6.45 5.60 37.02
CA LEU A 278 -7.65 6.42 36.74
C LEU A 278 -8.39 6.80 38.01
N LYS A 279 -8.30 5.99 39.10
CA LYS A 279 -8.91 6.29 40.40
C LYS A 279 -8.28 7.53 41.04
N HIS A 280 -7.04 7.85 40.73
CA HIS A 280 -6.32 9.03 41.25
C HIS A 280 -6.27 10.19 40.23
N GLY A 281 -7.14 10.18 39.22
CA GLY A 281 -7.24 11.26 38.27
C GLY A 281 -6.06 11.37 37.28
N LYS A 282 -5.29 10.30 37.10
CA LYS A 282 -4.11 10.25 36.20
C LYS A 282 -4.33 9.27 35.07
N ILE A 283 -4.10 9.71 33.83
CA ILE A 283 -4.10 8.85 32.63
C ILE A 283 -2.67 8.40 32.33
N SER A 284 -1.73 9.36 32.27
CA SER A 284 -0.36 9.14 31.86
C SER A 284 0.62 10.05 32.58
N LEU A 285 1.91 9.83 32.40
CA LEU A 285 2.97 10.76 32.85
C LEU A 285 2.93 12.11 32.11
N TYR A 286 2.22 12.16 30.98
CA TYR A 286 2.23 13.29 30.05
C TYR A 286 0.97 14.16 30.13
N ASP A 287 0.07 13.90 31.07
CA ASP A 287 -1.21 14.63 31.25
C ASP A 287 -1.03 16.15 31.28
N LYS A 288 0.07 16.64 31.86
CA LYS A 288 0.39 18.09 31.89
C LYS A 288 0.52 18.68 30.48
N PHE A 289 1.08 17.94 29.53
CA PHE A 289 1.24 18.40 28.16
C PHE A 289 -0.09 18.36 27.40
N PHE A 290 -0.88 17.31 27.60
CA PHE A 290 -2.22 17.24 27.02
C PHE A 290 -3.11 18.36 27.52
N LYS A 291 -3.11 18.66 28.83
CA LYS A 291 -3.85 19.79 29.43
C LYS A 291 -3.40 21.16 28.92
N LYS A 292 -2.09 21.31 28.66
CA LYS A 292 -1.53 22.57 28.14
C LYS A 292 -1.97 22.82 26.70
N TYR A 293 -1.70 21.86 25.82
CA TYR A 293 -1.80 22.06 24.38
C TYR A 293 -3.20 21.81 23.81
N SER A 294 -4.06 21.00 24.45
CA SER A 294 -5.45 20.77 23.96
C SER A 294 -6.28 22.06 23.89
N LYS A 295 -5.95 23.06 24.71
CA LYS A 295 -6.60 24.38 24.71
C LYS A 295 -6.42 25.13 23.40
N GLU A 296 -5.30 24.94 22.70
CA GLU A 296 -5.00 25.60 21.43
C GLU A 296 -5.92 25.17 20.29
N ILE A 297 -6.57 24.01 20.43
CA ILE A 297 -7.47 23.41 19.43
C ILE A 297 -8.91 23.24 19.94
N ASP A 298 -9.25 23.79 21.08
CA ASP A 298 -10.57 23.67 21.73
C ASP A 298 -10.98 22.18 21.91
N TRP A 299 -10.01 21.34 22.31
CA TRP A 299 -10.25 19.93 22.62
C TRP A 299 -10.17 19.66 24.12
N ASP A 300 -10.97 18.68 24.56
CA ASP A 300 -10.78 18.08 25.88
C ASP A 300 -9.43 17.35 25.92
N TRP A 301 -8.60 17.62 26.90
CA TRP A 301 -7.28 17.03 27.04
C TRP A 301 -7.31 15.50 27.12
N ARG A 302 -8.43 14.92 27.63
CA ARG A 302 -8.66 13.46 27.70
C ARG A 302 -8.83 12.83 26.32
N LEU A 303 -9.38 13.59 25.36
CA LEU A 303 -9.44 13.15 23.95
C LEU A 303 -8.03 13.11 23.34
N LEU A 304 -7.21 14.13 23.60
CA LEU A 304 -5.81 14.15 23.14
C LEU A 304 -4.99 13.02 23.78
N ALA A 305 -5.22 12.73 25.08
CA ALA A 305 -4.63 11.57 25.74
C ALA A 305 -5.11 10.24 25.15
N SER A 306 -6.39 10.14 24.73
CA SER A 306 -6.92 8.95 24.06
C SER A 306 -6.27 8.73 22.70
N LEU A 307 -5.99 9.80 21.96
CA LEU A 307 -5.24 9.77 20.71
C LEU A 307 -3.81 9.25 20.95
N ALA A 308 -3.08 9.84 21.91
CA ALA A 308 -1.71 9.43 22.24
C ALA A 308 -1.62 7.96 22.67
N TYR A 309 -2.60 7.48 23.41
CA TYR A 309 -2.67 6.06 23.77
C TYR A 309 -2.82 5.16 22.54
N ASN A 310 -3.69 5.50 21.62
CA ASN A 310 -3.87 4.72 20.39
C ASN A 310 -2.65 4.77 19.46
N GLU A 311 -1.92 5.89 19.46
CA GLU A 311 -0.72 6.04 18.61
C GLU A 311 0.49 5.27 19.16
N SER A 312 0.78 5.37 20.44
CA SER A 312 2.03 4.85 21.02
C SER A 312 1.88 4.11 22.35
N ASN A 313 0.68 3.96 22.90
CA ASN A 313 0.45 3.53 24.29
C ASN A 313 1.26 4.38 25.31
N PHE A 314 1.41 5.67 25.03
CA PHE A 314 2.23 6.61 25.81
C PHE A 314 3.73 6.31 25.80
N ASP A 315 4.28 5.59 24.80
CA ASP A 315 5.70 5.40 24.64
C ASP A 315 6.31 6.52 23.78
N PRO A 316 7.16 7.40 24.34
CA PRO A 316 7.78 8.49 23.59
C PRO A 316 8.86 7.99 22.62
N LYS A 317 9.32 6.74 22.74
CA LYS A 317 10.33 6.15 21.86
C LYS A 317 9.72 5.21 20.82
N ALA A 318 8.39 5.11 20.77
CA ALA A 318 7.72 4.25 19.83
C ALA A 318 8.07 4.63 18.39
N VAL A 319 8.39 3.62 17.57
CA VAL A 319 8.60 3.75 16.13
C VAL A 319 7.68 2.76 15.44
N SER A 320 6.78 3.26 14.59
CA SER A 320 5.88 2.38 13.84
C SER A 320 6.61 1.70 12.68
N TRP A 321 6.00 0.65 12.14
CA TRP A 321 6.49 -0.03 10.93
C TRP A 321 6.63 0.91 9.73
N ALA A 322 5.79 1.96 9.65
CA ALA A 322 5.82 2.98 8.60
C ALA A 322 6.83 4.11 8.88
N GLY A 323 7.51 4.08 10.02
CA GLY A 323 8.49 5.08 10.41
C GLY A 323 7.92 6.31 11.14
N ALA A 324 6.64 6.29 11.56
CA ALA A 324 6.11 7.30 12.47
C ALA A 324 6.76 7.19 13.84
N LYS A 325 7.05 8.31 14.51
CA LYS A 325 7.86 8.35 15.72
C LYS A 325 7.22 9.09 16.89
N GLY A 326 7.59 8.66 18.08
CA GLY A 326 7.33 9.37 19.34
C GLY A 326 5.92 9.17 19.88
N LEU A 327 5.62 9.92 20.96
CA LEU A 327 4.39 9.82 21.72
C LEU A 327 3.12 9.98 20.86
N MET A 328 3.17 10.82 19.85
CA MET A 328 2.04 11.15 18.96
C MET A 328 2.18 10.55 17.56
N GLN A 329 3.18 9.70 17.31
CA GLN A 329 3.41 8.98 16.07
C GLN A 329 3.32 9.86 14.81
N LEU A 330 4.11 10.93 14.81
CA LEU A 330 4.21 11.80 13.64
C LEU A 330 5.15 11.18 12.59
N MET A 331 4.71 11.18 11.32
CA MET A 331 5.59 10.84 10.21
C MET A 331 6.72 11.89 10.09
N PRO A 332 7.95 11.49 9.72
CA PRO A 332 9.09 12.43 9.67
C PRO A 332 8.84 13.68 8.82
N VAL A 333 8.12 13.55 7.71
CA VAL A 333 7.75 14.70 6.85
C VAL A 333 6.79 15.62 7.59
N THR A 334 5.78 15.08 8.26
CA THR A 334 4.80 15.84 9.04
C THR A 334 5.47 16.51 10.24
N ALA A 335 6.35 15.81 10.96
CA ALA A 335 7.10 16.35 12.09
C ALA A 335 7.92 17.58 11.69
N ARG A 336 8.67 17.48 10.57
CA ARG A 336 9.42 18.62 10.02
C ARG A 336 8.52 19.79 9.62
N ALA A 337 7.39 19.50 8.95
CA ALA A 337 6.42 20.52 8.56
C ALA A 337 5.80 21.24 9.78
N MET A 338 5.69 20.55 10.92
CA MET A 338 5.21 21.12 12.19
C MET A 338 6.33 21.78 13.01
N GLY A 339 7.57 21.79 12.50
CA GLY A 339 8.71 22.51 13.07
C GLY A 339 9.58 21.68 14.01
N LEU A 340 9.58 20.34 13.89
CA LEU A 340 10.50 19.46 14.61
C LEU A 340 11.76 19.18 13.80
N SER A 341 12.91 19.17 14.45
CA SER A 341 14.14 18.60 13.92
C SER A 341 14.16 17.08 14.09
N SER A 342 15.03 16.40 13.35
CA SER A 342 15.18 14.93 13.48
C SER A 342 15.55 14.52 14.90
N GLY A 343 14.78 13.58 15.46
CA GLY A 343 14.97 13.09 16.84
C GLY A 343 14.14 13.84 17.90
N GLU A 344 13.63 15.04 17.61
CA GLU A 344 12.77 15.77 18.54
C GLU A 344 11.38 15.15 18.69
N GLU A 345 11.00 14.25 17.78
CA GLU A 345 9.75 13.48 17.87
C GLU A 345 9.68 12.62 19.14
N GLU A 346 10.84 12.22 19.69
CA GLU A 346 10.95 11.42 20.92
C GLU A 346 10.79 12.26 22.19
N ASN A 347 10.86 13.61 22.08
CA ASN A 347 10.56 14.47 23.21
C ASN A 347 9.03 14.57 23.40
N PRO A 348 8.48 14.13 24.55
CA PRO A 348 7.03 14.06 24.74
C PRO A 348 6.33 15.40 24.60
N GLU A 349 6.90 16.51 25.11
CA GLU A 349 6.28 17.82 25.02
C GLU A 349 6.27 18.34 23.59
N LEU A 350 7.39 18.22 22.88
CA LEU A 350 7.53 18.67 21.51
C LEU A 350 6.65 17.85 20.58
N SER A 351 6.57 16.53 20.78
CA SER A 351 5.70 15.61 20.04
C SER A 351 4.22 16.03 20.18
N VAL A 352 3.73 16.29 21.40
CA VAL A 352 2.36 16.75 21.64
C VAL A 352 2.10 18.12 21.00
N LYS A 353 3.03 19.07 21.14
CA LYS A 353 2.91 20.41 20.53
C LYS A 353 2.81 20.35 19.02
N ALA A 354 3.66 19.54 18.38
CA ALA A 354 3.62 19.36 16.91
C ALA A 354 2.35 18.66 16.44
N ALA A 355 1.88 17.64 17.16
CA ALA A 355 0.61 16.97 16.87
C ALA A 355 -0.59 17.93 16.95
N VAL A 356 -0.61 18.81 17.95
CA VAL A 356 -1.68 19.82 18.06
C VAL A 356 -1.64 20.81 16.91
N LYS A 357 -0.48 21.27 16.45
CA LYS A 357 -0.35 22.08 15.23
C LYS A 357 -0.87 21.33 13.99
N TYR A 358 -0.54 20.03 13.87
CA TYR A 358 -1.03 19.20 12.78
C TYR A 358 -2.55 19.03 12.82
N ILE A 359 -3.13 18.75 13.99
CA ILE A 359 -4.58 18.69 14.21
C ILE A 359 -5.24 20.02 13.82
N ALA A 360 -4.64 21.16 14.19
CA ALA A 360 -5.14 22.48 13.80
C ALA A 360 -5.13 22.69 12.27
N SER A 361 -4.10 22.18 11.58
CA SER A 361 -4.06 22.24 10.10
C SER A 361 -5.15 21.37 9.46
N ILE A 362 -5.34 20.14 9.95
CA ILE A 362 -6.40 19.24 9.49
C ILE A 362 -7.80 19.85 9.76
N ASN A 363 -7.99 20.48 10.92
CA ASN A 363 -9.26 21.13 11.27
C ASN A 363 -9.68 22.21 10.25
N LYS A 364 -8.71 22.96 9.71
CA LYS A 364 -8.98 23.93 8.63
C LYS A 364 -9.50 23.25 7.37
N SER A 365 -8.98 22.08 7.03
CA SER A 365 -9.40 21.31 5.86
C SER A 365 -10.84 20.78 5.95
N PHE A 366 -11.39 20.67 7.15
CA PHE A 366 -12.78 20.25 7.40
C PHE A 366 -13.68 21.38 7.93
N SER A 367 -13.36 22.64 7.66
CA SER A 367 -14.14 23.80 8.10
C SER A 367 -15.59 23.80 7.61
N MET A 368 -15.88 23.12 6.47
CA MET A 368 -17.22 22.92 5.93
C MET A 368 -18.13 22.08 6.83
N ILE A 369 -17.60 21.29 7.75
CA ILE A 369 -18.37 20.49 8.70
C ILE A 369 -18.66 21.35 9.91
N ALA A 370 -19.90 21.88 10.03
CA ALA A 370 -20.28 22.82 11.09
C ALA A 370 -20.28 22.17 12.49
N ASP A 371 -20.76 20.92 12.59
CA ASP A 371 -20.79 20.19 13.86
C ASP A 371 -19.37 19.84 14.32
N LYS A 372 -18.95 20.42 15.44
CA LYS A 372 -17.62 20.20 16.03
C LYS A 372 -17.37 18.75 16.43
N LYS A 373 -18.42 17.98 16.79
CA LYS A 373 -18.30 16.59 17.18
C LYS A 373 -18.09 15.70 15.96
N GLU A 374 -18.85 15.93 14.89
CA GLU A 374 -18.61 15.28 13.60
C GLU A 374 -17.22 15.62 13.07
N ARG A 375 -16.88 16.91 12.99
CA ARG A 375 -15.58 17.38 12.50
C ARG A 375 -14.41 16.69 13.19
N ARG A 376 -14.49 16.42 14.50
CA ARG A 376 -13.46 15.68 15.26
C ARG A 376 -13.26 14.27 14.73
N ASN A 377 -14.32 13.58 14.32
CA ASN A 377 -14.20 12.22 13.74
C ASN A 377 -13.39 12.27 12.44
N PHE A 378 -13.65 13.25 11.57
CA PHE A 378 -12.88 13.46 10.33
C PHE A 378 -11.43 13.84 10.61
N ILE A 379 -11.18 14.66 11.62
CA ILE A 379 -9.81 15.02 12.02
C ILE A 379 -9.05 13.79 12.52
N LEU A 380 -9.65 12.97 13.38
CA LEU A 380 -9.04 11.73 13.87
C LEU A 380 -8.77 10.76 12.71
N ALA A 381 -9.74 10.60 11.80
CA ALA A 381 -9.57 9.77 10.62
C ALA A 381 -8.44 10.26 9.71
N ALA A 382 -8.37 11.56 9.43
CA ALA A 382 -7.32 12.15 8.59
C ALA A 382 -5.95 12.14 9.27
N TYR A 383 -5.89 12.22 10.59
CA TYR A 383 -4.65 12.05 11.35
C TYR A 383 -4.02 10.66 11.11
N ASN A 384 -4.85 9.63 11.09
CA ASN A 384 -4.42 8.24 10.85
C ASN A 384 -4.23 7.92 9.37
N ALA A 385 -5.20 8.27 8.49
CA ALA A 385 -5.21 7.88 7.08
C ALA A 385 -4.48 8.87 6.16
N GLY A 386 -4.41 10.14 6.56
CA GLY A 386 -4.11 11.26 5.68
C GLY A 386 -5.36 11.85 5.01
N LEU A 387 -5.30 13.14 4.69
CA LEU A 387 -6.42 13.92 4.13
C LEU A 387 -6.97 13.32 2.83
N GLY A 388 -6.08 12.84 1.95
CA GLY A 388 -6.46 12.35 0.62
C GLY A 388 -7.47 11.20 0.68
N HIS A 389 -7.23 10.20 1.51
CA HIS A 389 -8.15 9.06 1.64
C HIS A 389 -9.49 9.44 2.26
N ILE A 390 -9.50 10.43 3.15
CA ILE A 390 -10.76 10.92 3.74
C ILE A 390 -11.56 11.69 2.69
N TYR A 391 -10.93 12.51 1.85
CA TYR A 391 -11.61 13.16 0.73
C TYR A 391 -12.17 12.17 -0.28
N ASP A 392 -11.44 11.11 -0.61
CA ASP A 392 -11.94 10.03 -1.46
C ASP A 392 -13.18 9.36 -0.83
N ALA A 393 -13.13 9.04 0.47
CA ALA A 393 -14.27 8.45 1.16
C ALA A 393 -15.48 9.39 1.23
N MET A 394 -15.25 10.70 1.38
CA MET A 394 -16.33 11.72 1.30
C MET A 394 -16.93 11.78 -0.10
N ALA A 395 -16.11 11.73 -1.14
CA ALA A 395 -16.57 11.75 -2.54
C ALA A 395 -17.38 10.49 -2.88
N LEU A 396 -16.93 9.31 -2.41
CA LEU A 396 -17.70 8.07 -2.52
C LEU A 396 -19.02 8.17 -1.76
N ALA A 397 -19.04 8.67 -0.52
CA ALA A 397 -20.27 8.85 0.24
C ALA A 397 -21.29 9.71 -0.52
N ASP A 398 -20.85 10.83 -1.09
CA ASP A 398 -21.67 11.72 -1.91
C ASP A 398 -22.22 11.00 -3.15
N LYS A 399 -21.37 10.30 -3.89
CA LYS A 399 -21.74 9.54 -5.09
C LYS A 399 -22.78 8.46 -4.81
N TYR A 400 -22.66 7.77 -3.68
CA TYR A 400 -23.59 6.70 -3.29
C TYR A 400 -24.76 7.15 -2.40
N GLY A 401 -25.08 8.46 -2.42
CA GLY A 401 -26.26 9.03 -1.76
C GLY A 401 -26.20 9.06 -0.23
N LYS A 402 -24.98 9.04 0.34
CA LYS A 402 -24.76 9.22 1.78
C LYS A 402 -24.31 10.64 2.10
N ASN A 403 -24.44 11.04 3.37
CA ASN A 403 -24.02 12.36 3.80
C ASN A 403 -22.50 12.42 3.98
N LYS A 404 -21.81 13.12 3.06
CA LYS A 404 -20.35 13.29 3.10
C LYS A 404 -19.81 14.11 4.28
N LEU A 405 -20.68 14.77 5.04
CA LEU A 405 -20.32 15.59 6.22
C LEU A 405 -20.61 14.87 7.54
N VAL A 406 -21.08 13.62 7.50
CA VAL A 406 -21.37 12.78 8.67
C VAL A 406 -20.47 11.55 8.65
N TRP A 407 -19.80 11.29 9.77
CA TRP A 407 -18.84 10.19 9.87
C TRP A 407 -19.53 8.83 9.98
N TYR A 408 -20.26 8.62 11.11
CA TYR A 408 -20.83 7.31 11.42
C TYR A 408 -21.93 6.90 10.42
N ASN A 409 -21.84 5.65 9.96
CA ASN A 409 -22.73 5.02 8.96
C ASN A 409 -22.79 5.75 7.60
N ASN A 410 -21.90 6.72 7.37
CA ASN A 410 -21.76 7.45 6.12
C ASN A 410 -20.32 7.33 5.62
N VAL A 411 -19.44 8.30 5.92
CA VAL A 411 -18.07 8.32 5.40
C VAL A 411 -17.22 7.17 5.93
N GLU A 412 -17.39 6.74 7.19
CA GLU A 412 -16.67 5.59 7.75
C GLU A 412 -16.89 4.28 6.97
N HIS A 413 -18.08 4.11 6.37
CA HIS A 413 -18.39 2.94 5.54
C HIS A 413 -17.52 2.95 4.29
N PHE A 414 -17.39 4.09 3.63
CA PHE A 414 -16.58 4.20 2.41
C PHE A 414 -15.08 4.13 2.67
N ILE A 415 -14.61 4.54 3.85
CA ILE A 415 -13.19 4.30 4.19
C ILE A 415 -12.89 2.80 4.29
N LEU A 416 -13.82 1.97 4.78
CA LEU A 416 -13.67 0.51 4.75
C LEU A 416 -13.62 -0.03 3.32
N LEU A 417 -14.48 0.48 2.43
CA LEU A 417 -14.57 0.02 1.04
C LEU A 417 -13.34 0.40 0.20
N LYS A 418 -12.49 1.31 0.65
CA LYS A 418 -11.25 1.71 -0.03
C LYS A 418 -10.21 0.59 -0.16
N SER A 419 -10.40 -0.56 0.47
CA SER A 419 -9.59 -1.77 0.25
C SER A 419 -10.08 -2.62 -0.94
N ASN A 420 -11.24 -2.35 -1.51
CA ASN A 420 -11.82 -3.06 -2.63
C ASN A 420 -11.57 -2.33 -3.95
N GLU A 421 -11.20 -3.08 -4.98
CA GLU A 421 -10.83 -2.56 -6.29
C GLU A 421 -11.91 -1.66 -6.90
N GLU A 422 -13.17 -2.06 -6.82
CA GLU A 422 -14.31 -1.30 -7.33
C GLU A 422 -14.35 0.14 -6.78
N TYR A 423 -14.03 0.33 -5.49
CA TYR A 423 -14.12 1.63 -4.84
C TYR A 423 -12.84 2.46 -4.95
N PHE A 424 -11.66 1.85 -4.80
CA PHE A 424 -10.43 2.63 -4.89
C PHE A 424 -10.05 3.00 -6.33
N THR A 425 -10.59 2.29 -7.34
CA THR A 425 -10.43 2.64 -8.77
C THR A 425 -11.56 3.53 -9.29
N ASP A 426 -12.57 3.82 -8.47
CA ASP A 426 -13.66 4.71 -8.85
C ASP A 426 -13.11 6.09 -9.28
N PRO A 427 -13.61 6.69 -10.38
CA PRO A 427 -13.14 7.98 -10.88
C PRO A 427 -13.16 9.13 -9.89
N VAL A 428 -13.98 9.06 -8.83
CA VAL A 428 -14.00 10.09 -7.76
C VAL A 428 -12.85 9.94 -6.78
N CYS A 429 -12.18 8.77 -6.74
CA CYS A 429 -11.02 8.51 -5.91
C CYS A 429 -9.72 8.96 -6.60
N LYS A 430 -8.86 9.64 -5.86
CA LYS A 430 -7.58 10.15 -6.35
C LYS A 430 -6.36 9.52 -5.67
N ASN A 431 -6.58 8.85 -4.53
CA ASN A 431 -5.50 8.34 -3.67
C ASN A 431 -5.42 6.80 -3.66
N GLY A 432 -6.17 6.12 -4.53
CA GLY A 432 -6.09 4.67 -4.76
C GLY A 432 -6.43 3.82 -3.54
N TYR A 433 -5.81 2.65 -3.47
CA TYR A 433 -5.99 1.65 -2.41
C TYR A 433 -5.67 2.20 -1.03
N PHE A 434 -6.51 1.82 -0.06
CA PHE A 434 -6.28 2.11 1.35
C PHE A 434 -6.85 1.02 2.27
N ARG A 435 -6.09 0.60 3.28
CA ARG A 435 -6.52 -0.35 4.30
C ARG A 435 -7.39 0.34 5.35
N GLY A 436 -8.63 0.66 4.98
CA GLY A 436 -9.53 1.52 5.76
C GLY A 436 -9.94 1.00 7.12
N ARG A 437 -9.82 -0.32 7.37
CA ARG A 437 -10.19 -0.94 8.65
C ARG A 437 -9.41 -0.38 9.85
N GLU A 438 -8.14 -0.06 9.64
CA GLU A 438 -7.32 0.55 10.70
C GLU A 438 -7.90 1.90 11.13
N THR A 439 -8.22 2.76 10.17
CA THR A 439 -8.80 4.08 10.44
C THR A 439 -10.20 3.98 11.02
N PHE A 440 -11.01 3.04 10.53
CA PHE A 440 -12.34 2.77 11.08
C PHE A 440 -12.27 2.42 12.57
N ASN A 441 -11.41 1.47 12.94
CA ASN A 441 -11.20 1.08 14.33
C ASN A 441 -10.59 2.23 15.14
N PHE A 442 -9.60 2.93 14.60
CA PHE A 442 -8.89 4.03 15.25
C PHE A 442 -9.85 5.12 15.76
N VAL A 443 -10.77 5.58 14.92
CA VAL A 443 -11.76 6.61 15.32
C VAL A 443 -12.68 6.08 16.42
N ARG A 444 -13.15 4.84 16.30
CA ARG A 444 -14.05 4.20 17.28
C ARG A 444 -13.37 3.97 18.63
N ASP A 445 -12.15 3.48 18.63
CA ASP A 445 -11.38 3.17 19.82
C ASP A 445 -11.03 4.44 20.60
N ILE A 446 -10.61 5.49 19.92
CA ILE A 446 -10.32 6.80 20.54
C ILE A 446 -11.59 7.38 21.19
N ASN A 447 -12.70 7.39 20.47
CA ASN A 447 -13.95 7.91 21.01
C ASN A 447 -14.47 7.09 22.19
N SER A 448 -14.40 5.76 22.10
CA SER A 448 -14.78 4.85 23.20
C SER A 448 -13.92 5.10 24.44
N ARG A 449 -12.61 5.13 24.29
CA ARG A 449 -11.64 5.40 25.37
C ARG A 449 -11.85 6.79 25.97
N TYR A 450 -12.07 7.80 25.15
CA TYR A 450 -12.37 9.15 25.59
C TYR A 450 -13.62 9.17 26.50
N GLN A 451 -14.69 8.44 26.16
CA GLN A 451 -15.87 8.34 27.05
C GLN A 451 -15.52 7.67 28.38
N VAL A 452 -14.67 6.65 28.39
CA VAL A 452 -14.19 6.03 29.64
C VAL A 452 -13.41 7.04 30.48
N TYR A 453 -12.50 7.79 29.87
CA TYR A 453 -11.71 8.81 30.57
C TYR A 453 -12.60 9.93 31.12
N LYS A 454 -13.59 10.38 30.37
CA LYS A 454 -14.57 11.37 30.87
C LYS A 454 -15.34 10.92 32.09
N LYS A 455 -15.73 9.65 32.13
CA LYS A 455 -16.45 9.07 33.27
C LYS A 455 -15.59 8.90 34.52
N LYS A 456 -14.28 8.60 34.33
CA LYS A 456 -13.37 8.25 35.43
C LYS A 456 -12.57 9.44 35.95
N ILE A 457 -12.34 10.46 35.13
CA ILE A 457 -11.50 11.61 35.44
C ILE A 457 -12.33 12.89 35.32
N LYS A 458 -12.52 13.56 36.45
CA LYS A 458 -13.13 14.90 36.48
C LYS A 458 -12.18 15.93 35.84
N HIS A 459 -12.72 17.07 35.41
CA HIS A 459 -11.94 18.16 34.81
C HIS A 459 -10.90 18.71 35.74
#